data_9411edf71b870a87487205d30fb6374b
#
_entry.id   9411edf71b870a87487205d30fb6374b
#
_cell.length_a   1.000
_cell.length_b   1.000
_cell.length_c   1.000
_cell.angle_alpha   90.00
_cell.angle_beta   90.00
_cell.angle_gamma   90.00
#
_symmetry.space_group_name_H-M   'P 1'
#
loop_
_entity.id
_entity.type
_entity.pdbx_description
1 polymer ?
#
loop_
_entity_poly.entity_id
_entity_poly.type
_entity_poly.pdbx_seq_one_letter_code
_entity_poly.pdbx_strand_id
1 'polypeptide(L)'
;MEKEILKALGLKQQFQHGIYEDKHGHFVIDLSDFDKLGTICFIGCVYANTNQENRTTDLVWNVKTVKELKAVYDMWKKVVIVNY
;
A
#
# COMPACT_ATOMS: atom_id res chain seq x y z
N MET A 1 -4.65 -12.34 10.24
CA MET A 1 -3.78 -11.62 9.30
C MET A 1 -4.17 -10.14 9.16
N GLU A 2 -5.41 -9.86 8.86
CA GLU A 2 -5.85 -8.47 8.69
C GLU A 2 -5.62 -7.60 9.92
N LYS A 3 -5.93 -8.11 11.10
CA LYS A 3 -5.71 -7.37 12.35
C LYS A 3 -4.24 -7.06 12.58
N GLU A 4 -3.36 -7.99 12.24
CA GLU A 4 -1.92 -7.79 12.36
C GLU A 4 -1.44 -6.69 11.41
N ILE A 5 -1.97 -6.67 10.20
CA ILE A 5 -1.64 -5.66 9.20
C ILE A 5 -2.09 -4.29 9.68
N LEU A 6 -3.33 -4.16 10.12
CA LEU A 6 -3.85 -2.90 10.62
C LEU A 6 -3.01 -2.36 11.78
N LYS A 7 -2.64 -3.22 12.70
CA LYS A 7 -1.81 -2.83 13.84
C LYS A 7 -0.41 -2.42 13.40
N ALA A 8 0.21 -3.20 12.53
CA ALA A 8 1.57 -2.94 12.08
C ALA A 8 1.69 -1.64 11.31
N LEU A 9 0.70 -1.33 10.48
CA LEU A 9 0.70 -0.12 9.66
C LEU A 9 0.07 1.09 10.37
N GLY A 10 -0.49 0.90 11.56
CA GLY A 10 -1.13 1.97 12.29
C GLY A 10 -2.46 2.41 11.68
N LEU A 11 -3.14 1.52 11.00
CA LEU A 11 -4.41 1.82 10.34
C LEU A 11 -5.58 1.59 11.28
N LYS A 12 -6.63 2.39 11.15
CA LYS A 12 -7.78 2.29 12.02
C LYS A 12 -8.78 1.25 11.56
N GLN A 13 -9.10 1.22 10.29
CA GLN A 13 -10.04 0.25 9.74
C GLN A 13 -9.87 0.12 8.24
N GLN A 14 -10.38 -0.97 7.71
CA GLN A 14 -10.42 -1.23 6.30
C GLN A 14 -11.46 -0.34 5.61
N PHE A 15 -11.09 0.19 4.47
CA PHE A 15 -11.99 0.96 3.63
C PHE A 15 -12.32 0.12 2.40
N GLN A 16 -13.46 -0.55 2.38
CA GLN A 16 -13.92 -1.48 1.33
C GLN A 16 -12.91 -2.59 1.00
N HIS A 17 -13.28 -3.83 1.17
CA HIS A 17 -12.62 -5.05 0.65
C HIS A 17 -11.09 -4.98 0.43
N GLY A 18 -10.33 -4.61 1.43
CA GLY A 18 -8.88 -4.55 1.32
C GLY A 18 -8.31 -3.23 0.82
N ILE A 19 -9.18 -2.29 0.48
CA ILE A 19 -8.75 -0.95 0.09
C ILE A 19 -8.62 -0.09 1.35
N TYR A 20 -7.49 0.58 1.46
CA TYR A 20 -7.18 1.45 2.59
C TYR A 20 -6.87 2.84 2.10
N GLU A 21 -7.10 3.80 2.96
CA GLU A 21 -6.79 5.19 2.67
C GLU A 21 -6.18 5.84 3.90
N ASP A 22 -5.12 6.61 3.70
CA ASP A 22 -4.56 7.42 4.75
C ASP A 22 -4.24 8.82 4.20
N LYS A 23 -3.62 9.66 5.02
CA LYS A 23 -3.30 11.03 4.63
C LYS A 23 -2.31 11.12 3.45
N HIS A 24 -1.64 10.04 3.10
CA HIS A 24 -0.67 10.01 2.02
C HIS A 24 -1.28 9.58 0.69
N GLY A 25 -2.46 8.97 0.69
CA GLY A 25 -3.11 8.53 -0.52
C GLY A 25 -3.81 7.19 -0.37
N HIS A 26 -4.12 6.59 -1.50
CA HIS A 26 -4.83 5.32 -1.54
C HIS A 26 -3.88 4.16 -1.77
N PHE A 27 -4.15 3.06 -1.12
CA PHE A 27 -3.44 1.82 -1.36
C PHE A 27 -4.35 0.63 -1.13
N VAL A 28 -3.97 -0.50 -1.67
CA VAL A 28 -4.70 -1.76 -1.55
C VAL A 28 -3.75 -2.81 -0.99
N ILE A 29 -4.25 -3.60 -0.06
CA ILE A 29 -3.56 -4.80 0.41
C ILE A 29 -4.39 -5.99 -0.02
N ASP A 30 -3.85 -6.78 -0.94
CA ASP A 30 -4.54 -7.94 -1.51
C ASP A 30 -3.97 -9.22 -0.90
N LEU A 31 -4.83 -9.95 -0.22
CA LEU A 31 -4.49 -11.21 0.45
C LEU A 31 -5.01 -12.43 -0.32
N SER A 32 -5.50 -12.26 -1.54
CA SER A 32 -6.14 -13.34 -2.28
C SER A 32 -5.21 -14.53 -2.55
N ASP A 33 -3.91 -14.28 -2.68
CA ASP A 33 -2.93 -15.33 -2.94
C ASP A 33 -2.18 -15.80 -1.68
N PHE A 34 -2.57 -15.29 -0.53
CA PHE A 34 -1.85 -15.62 0.71
C PHE A 34 -1.92 -17.10 1.06
N ASP A 35 -3.09 -17.71 0.92
CA ASP A 35 -3.27 -19.13 1.26
C ASP A 35 -2.52 -20.07 0.30
N LYS A 36 -2.37 -19.68 -0.96
CA LYS A 36 -1.74 -20.51 -1.97
C LYS A 36 -0.24 -20.26 -2.10
N LEU A 37 0.16 -19.01 -2.09
CA LEU A 37 1.53 -18.60 -2.39
C LEU A 37 2.24 -17.99 -1.18
N GLY A 38 1.53 -17.72 -0.10
CA GLY A 38 2.08 -17.06 1.07
C GLY A 38 2.48 -15.62 0.81
N THR A 39 1.87 -14.96 -0.18
CA THR A 39 2.23 -13.61 -0.56
C THR A 39 1.17 -12.60 -0.18
N ILE A 40 1.63 -11.43 0.23
CA ILE A 40 0.81 -10.26 0.51
C ILE A 40 1.13 -9.25 -0.59
N CYS A 41 0.12 -8.84 -1.34
CA CYS A 41 0.31 -7.88 -2.43
C CYS A 41 -0.05 -6.48 -1.93
N PHE A 42 0.89 -5.56 -2.03
CA PHE A 42 0.67 -4.15 -1.72
C PHE A 42 0.65 -3.36 -3.03
N ILE A 43 -0.41 -2.61 -3.25
CA ILE A 43 -0.57 -1.77 -4.44
C ILE A 43 -0.77 -0.34 -3.95
N GLY A 44 0.23 0.50 -4.14
CA GLY A 44 0.20 1.90 -3.72
C GLY A 44 0.06 2.84 -4.89
N CYS A 45 -0.85 3.79 -4.79
CA CYS A 45 -1.04 4.82 -5.81
C CYS A 45 0.01 5.92 -5.62
N VAL A 46 0.70 6.29 -6.69
CA VAL A 46 1.71 7.34 -6.68
C VAL A 46 1.29 8.43 -7.65
N TYR A 47 1.35 9.66 -7.19
CA TYR A 47 1.05 10.83 -8.00
C TYR A 47 2.35 11.42 -8.55
N ALA A 48 2.42 11.54 -9.86
CA ALA A 48 3.50 12.24 -10.52
C ALA A 48 2.97 13.55 -11.07
N ASN A 49 3.49 14.66 -10.57
CA ASN A 49 3.12 15.98 -11.04
C ASN A 49 4.16 16.43 -12.07
N THR A 50 3.77 16.39 -13.35
CA THR A 50 4.64 16.86 -14.42
C THR A 50 4.17 18.24 -14.86
N ASN A 51 5.02 18.94 -15.62
CA ASN A 51 4.70 20.29 -16.10
C ASN A 51 3.47 20.34 -17.01
N GLN A 52 2.99 19.21 -17.50
CA GLN A 52 1.91 19.16 -18.46
C GLN A 52 0.64 18.51 -17.94
N GLU A 53 0.75 17.57 -17.01
CA GLU A 53 -0.43 16.89 -16.47
C GLU A 53 -0.08 16.16 -15.18
N ASN A 54 -1.11 15.93 -14.36
CA ASN A 54 -1.01 15.09 -13.19
C ASN A 54 -1.24 13.65 -13.61
N ARG A 55 -0.29 12.77 -13.32
CA ARG A 55 -0.40 11.35 -13.60
C ARG A 55 -0.42 10.56 -12.32
N THR A 56 -1.19 9.49 -12.33
CA THR A 56 -1.16 8.51 -11.26
C THR A 56 -0.65 7.19 -11.82
N THR A 57 0.12 6.48 -11.02
CA THR A 57 0.56 5.14 -11.36
C THR A 57 0.48 4.28 -10.11
N ASP A 58 0.28 2.98 -10.30
CA ASP A 58 0.25 2.04 -9.20
C ASP A 58 1.58 1.30 -9.14
N LEU A 59 2.18 1.29 -7.96
CA LEU A 59 3.36 0.49 -7.69
C LEU A 59 2.92 -0.77 -6.94
N VAL A 60 3.38 -1.91 -7.42
CA VAL A 60 2.97 -3.21 -6.89
C VAL A 60 4.18 -3.91 -6.26
N TRP A 61 4.01 -4.34 -5.03
CA TRP A 61 5.02 -5.14 -4.31
C TRP A 61 4.37 -6.40 -3.78
N ASN A 62 5.07 -7.52 -3.93
CA ASN A 62 4.67 -8.78 -3.34
C ASN A 62 5.64 -9.12 -2.23
N VAL A 63 5.13 -9.26 -1.01
CA VAL A 63 5.94 -9.57 0.17
C VAL A 63 5.36 -10.79 0.87
N LYS A 64 6.12 -11.38 1.78
CA LYS A 64 5.72 -12.63 2.44
C LYS A 64 5.37 -12.45 3.91
N THR A 65 5.82 -11.38 4.53
CA THR A 65 5.60 -11.14 5.95
C THR A 65 5.02 -9.76 6.20
N VAL A 66 4.37 -9.61 7.35
CA VAL A 66 3.83 -8.30 7.77
C VAL A 66 4.96 -7.31 7.99
N LYS A 67 6.13 -7.78 8.44
CA LYS A 67 7.30 -6.92 8.62
C LYS A 67 7.78 -6.33 7.29
N GLU A 68 7.84 -7.16 6.25
CA GLU A 68 8.18 -6.69 4.91
C GLU A 68 7.13 -5.73 4.37
N LEU A 69 5.87 -6.03 4.62
CA LEU A 69 4.76 -5.16 4.22
C LEU A 69 4.90 -3.77 4.85
N LYS A 70 5.23 -3.71 6.13
CA LYS A 70 5.46 -2.44 6.84
C LYS A 70 6.60 -1.66 6.20
N ALA A 71 7.68 -2.31 5.83
CA ALA A 71 8.81 -1.66 5.17
C ALA A 71 8.42 -1.07 3.82
N VAL A 72 7.64 -1.81 3.03
CA VAL A 72 7.12 -1.34 1.73
C VAL A 72 6.19 -0.16 1.93
N TYR A 73 5.29 -0.25 2.89
CA TYR A 73 4.36 0.83 3.21
C TYR A 73 5.10 2.13 3.58
N ASP A 74 6.12 2.02 4.43
CA ASP A 74 6.91 3.18 4.84
C ASP A 74 7.66 3.79 3.65
N MET A 75 8.20 2.96 2.77
CA MET A 75 8.86 3.41 1.56
C MET A 75 7.88 4.11 0.60
N TRP A 76 6.71 3.54 0.42
CA TRP A 76 5.66 4.13 -0.42
C TRP A 76 5.25 5.51 0.07
N LYS A 77 5.10 5.70 1.37
CA LYS A 77 4.76 7.01 1.94
C LYS A 77 5.79 8.07 1.56
N LYS A 78 7.07 7.71 1.56
CA LYS A 78 8.14 8.62 1.19
C LYS A 78 8.08 8.99 -0.30
N VAL A 79 7.80 8.03 -1.15
CA VAL A 79 7.70 8.26 -2.60
C VAL A 79 6.53 9.16 -2.93
N VAL A 80 5.39 8.94 -2.29
CA VAL A 80 4.18 9.76 -2.50
C VAL A 80 4.44 11.22 -2.14
N ILE A 81 5.20 11.46 -1.06
CA ILE A 81 5.51 12.82 -0.62
C ILE A 81 6.49 13.51 -1.57
N VAL A 82 7.46 12.78 -2.09
CA VAL A 82 8.54 13.35 -2.93
C VAL A 82 8.02 13.83 -4.28
N ASN A 83 6.92 13.29 -4.77
CA ASN A 83 6.38 13.62 -6.09
C ASN A 83 5.54 14.90 -6.11
N TYR A 84 5.51 15.62 -5.03
CA TYR A 84 4.91 16.94 -4.99
C TYR A 84 6.02 18.02 -5.17
#